data_258f37a96538651164c447321f05cea4
#
_entry.id   258f37a96538651164c447321f05cea4
#
_cell.length_a   1.000
_cell.length_b   1.000
_cell.length_c   1.000
_cell.angle_alpha   90.00
_cell.angle_beta   90.00
_cell.angle_gamma   90.00
#
_symmetry.space_group_name_H-M   'P 1'
#
loop_
_entity.id
_entity.type
_entity.pdbx_description
1 polymer ?
#
loop_
_entity_poly.entity_id
_entity_poly.type
_entity_poly.pdbx_seq_one_letter_code
_entity_poly.pdbx_strand_id
1 'polypeptide(L)' 'MIDEKVKIKCSKCSQVFRERAQKLRNGFQTNCQHCNRLITFDSSSEDRNIRRALLSARDVRMALEARLRESVAQA' A
#
# COMPACT_ATOMS: atom_id res chain seq x y z
N MET A 1 -7.92 -16.45 3.16
CA MET A 1 -8.02 -14.99 2.99
C MET A 1 -6.64 -14.38 3.13
N ILE A 2 -6.20 -13.66 2.13
CA ILE A 2 -4.85 -13.13 2.10
C ILE A 2 -4.91 -11.63 2.36
N ASP A 3 -4.47 -11.25 3.55
CA ASP A 3 -4.42 -9.84 3.97
C ASP A 3 -2.97 -9.39 3.93
N GLU A 4 -2.52 -9.05 2.72
CA GLU A 4 -1.16 -8.56 2.54
C GLU A 4 -1.05 -7.12 2.99
N LYS A 5 -0.09 -6.88 3.87
CA LYS A 5 0.19 -5.54 4.38
C LYS A 5 1.49 -5.01 3.78
N VAL A 6 1.49 -3.73 3.48
CA VAL A 6 2.65 -3.02 2.93
C VAL A 6 3.24 -2.12 4.00
N LYS A 7 4.55 -2.13 4.12
CA LYS A 7 5.26 -1.24 5.03
C LYS A 7 5.35 0.16 4.44
N ILE A 8 5.00 1.14 5.25
CA ILE A 8 5.03 2.55 4.88
C ILE A 8 5.90 3.30 5.86
N LYS A 9 6.87 4.04 5.35
CA LYS A 9 7.71 4.88 6.18
C LYS A 9 7.18 6.31 6.16
N CYS A 10 6.93 6.86 7.35
CA CYS A 10 6.52 8.26 7.48
C CYS A 10 7.72 9.16 7.21
N SER A 11 7.59 10.09 6.28
CA SER A 11 8.68 11.01 5.91
C SER A 11 8.97 12.05 6.99
N LYS A 12 8.03 12.27 7.91
CA LYS A 12 8.20 13.26 8.97
C LYS A 12 8.90 12.68 10.20
N CYS A 13 8.45 11.52 10.69
CA CYS A 13 8.97 10.93 11.93
C CYS A 13 9.84 9.70 11.70
N SER A 14 9.98 9.26 10.46
CA SER A 14 10.77 8.09 10.04
C SER A 14 10.33 6.75 10.65
N GLN A 15 9.17 6.72 11.26
CA GLN A 15 8.62 5.47 11.79
C GLN A 15 7.93 4.67 10.69
N VAL A 16 8.00 3.34 10.81
CA VAL A 16 7.38 2.44 9.84
C VAL A 16 6.07 1.92 10.42
N PHE A 17 5.02 1.98 9.61
CA PHE A 17 3.74 1.37 9.94
C PHE A 17 3.26 0.53 8.76
N ARG A 18 2.23 -0.27 8.97
CA ARG A 18 1.72 -1.18 7.95
C ARG A 18 0.28 -0.84 7.61
N GLU A 19 -0.06 -0.97 6.33
CA GLU A 19 -1.42 -0.78 5.86
C GLU A 19 -1.76 -1.87 4.84
N ARG A 20 -3.03 -2.22 4.73
CA ARG A 20 -3.47 -3.24 3.80
C ARG A 20 -3.27 -2.77 2.37
N ALA A 21 -2.73 -3.65 1.52
CA ALA A 21 -2.49 -3.34 0.12
C ALA A 21 -3.78 -2.94 -0.61
N GLN A 22 -4.91 -3.51 -0.22
CA GLN A 22 -6.21 -3.21 -0.82
C GLN A 22 -6.66 -1.78 -0.57
N LYS A 23 -6.23 -1.17 0.52
CA LYS A 23 -6.57 0.22 0.86
C LYS A 23 -5.63 1.23 0.23
N LEU A 24 -4.40 0.81 -0.10
CA LEU A 24 -3.39 1.70 -0.66
C LEU A 24 -3.64 1.94 -2.15
N ARG A 25 -4.47 2.92 -2.42
CA ARG A 25 -4.81 3.34 -3.78
C ARG A 25 -4.60 4.84 -3.91
N ASN A 26 -4.53 5.32 -5.14
CA ASN A 26 -4.43 6.74 -5.41
C ASN A 26 -5.61 7.49 -4.78
N GLY A 27 -5.30 8.46 -3.93
CA GLY A 27 -6.31 9.23 -3.20
C GLY A 27 -6.61 8.73 -1.79
N PHE A 28 -6.05 7.59 -1.39
CA PHE A 28 -6.22 7.09 -0.02
C PHE A 28 -5.51 7.99 0.98
N GLN A 29 -6.15 8.27 2.10
CA GLN A 29 -5.60 9.09 3.17
C GLN A 29 -5.62 8.32 4.49
N THR A 30 -4.56 8.46 5.27
CA THR A 30 -4.48 7.89 6.60
C THR A 30 -3.55 8.75 7.46
N ASN A 31 -3.66 8.58 8.78
CA ASN A 31 -2.80 9.30 9.71
C ASN A 31 -1.66 8.39 10.19
N CYS A 32 -0.46 8.95 10.29
CA CYS A 32 0.66 8.23 10.89
C CYS A 32 0.33 7.92 12.35
N GLN A 33 0.52 6.65 12.75
CA GLN A 33 0.20 6.21 14.10
C GLN A 33 1.15 6.78 15.15
N HIS A 34 2.30 7.29 14.74
CA HIS A 34 3.33 7.77 15.65
C HIS A 34 3.31 9.30 15.81
N CYS A 35 3.21 10.04 14.70
CA CYS A 35 3.24 11.50 14.74
C CYS A 35 1.89 12.14 14.38
N ASN A 36 0.91 11.33 14.03
CA ASN A 36 -0.46 11.76 13.70
C ASN A 36 -0.55 12.68 12.48
N ARG A 37 0.47 12.68 11.62
CA ARG A 37 0.43 13.44 10.39
C ARG A 37 -0.51 12.80 9.38
N LEU A 38 -1.32 13.60 8.71
CA LEU A 38 -2.14 13.12 7.61
C LEU A 38 -1.27 12.82 6.40
N ILE A 39 -1.37 11.61 5.88
CA ILE A 39 -0.63 11.15 4.71
C ILE A 39 -1.63 10.88 3.60
N THR A 40 -1.44 11.55 2.46
CA THR A 40 -2.24 11.33 1.25
C THR A 40 -1.40 10.54 0.26
N PHE A 41 -1.94 9.38 -0.17
CA PHE A 41 -1.26 8.52 -1.14
C PHE A 41 -1.69 8.93 -2.55
N ASP A 42 -0.75 9.53 -3.26
CA ASP A 42 -0.96 10.01 -4.61
C ASP A 42 0.23 9.57 -5.47
N SER A 43 -0.05 8.99 -6.63
CA SER A 43 1.00 8.53 -7.55
C SER A 43 1.86 9.67 -8.08
N SER A 44 1.36 10.90 -8.06
CA SER A 44 2.11 12.09 -8.46
C SER A 44 2.85 12.74 -7.30
N SER A 45 2.81 12.16 -6.09
CA SER A 45 3.50 12.71 -4.93
C SER A 45 5.01 12.75 -5.14
N GLU A 46 5.64 13.81 -4.66
CA GLU A 46 7.10 13.93 -4.66
C GLU A 46 7.75 13.06 -3.59
N ASP A 47 6.98 12.58 -2.62
CA ASP A 47 7.46 11.74 -1.54
C ASP A 47 7.73 10.33 -2.05
N ARG A 48 9.00 9.93 -2.02
CA ARG A 48 9.42 8.60 -2.46
C ARG A 48 8.79 7.48 -1.65
N ASN A 49 8.60 7.71 -0.35
CA ASN A 49 8.02 6.70 0.52
C ASN A 49 6.56 6.43 0.14
N ILE A 50 5.82 7.47 -0.20
CA ILE A 50 4.43 7.34 -0.66
C ILE A 50 4.38 6.61 -2.00
N ARG A 51 5.19 7.01 -2.97
CA ARG A 51 5.22 6.36 -4.29
C ARG A 51 5.62 4.90 -4.18
N ARG A 52 6.62 4.60 -3.35
CA ARG A 52 7.10 3.23 -3.14
C ARG A 52 6.02 2.36 -2.52
N ALA A 53 5.29 2.89 -1.53
CA ALA A 53 4.19 2.17 -0.90
C ALA A 53 3.08 1.86 -1.90
N LEU A 54 2.72 2.81 -2.74
CA LEU A 54 1.70 2.61 -3.78
C LEU A 54 2.12 1.55 -4.79
N LEU A 55 3.37 1.57 -5.23
CA LEU A 55 3.89 0.56 -6.16
C LEU A 55 3.91 -0.82 -5.52
N SER A 56 4.36 -0.92 -4.28
CA SER A 56 4.38 -2.20 -3.55
C SER A 56 2.97 -2.76 -3.40
N ALA A 57 2.01 -1.92 -3.05
CA ALA A 57 0.62 -2.34 -2.91
C ALA A 57 0.04 -2.80 -4.24
N ARG A 58 0.35 -2.10 -5.31
CA ARG A 58 -0.07 -2.49 -6.66
C ARG A 58 0.48 -3.87 -7.02
N ASP A 59 1.77 -4.10 -6.79
CA ASP A 59 2.41 -5.38 -7.10
C ASP A 59 1.77 -6.51 -6.31
N VAL A 60 1.50 -6.28 -5.03
CA VAL A 60 0.83 -7.28 -4.18
C VAL A 60 -0.56 -7.60 -4.72
N ARG A 61 -1.35 -6.60 -5.07
CA ARG A 61 -2.70 -6.82 -5.61
C ARG A 61 -2.66 -7.58 -6.94
N MET A 62 -1.72 -7.24 -7.81
CA MET A 62 -1.56 -7.92 -9.10
C MET A 62 -1.16 -9.38 -8.91
N ALA A 63 -0.27 -9.67 -7.97
CA ALA A 63 0.13 -11.03 -7.65
C ALA A 63 -1.05 -11.85 -7.12
N LEU A 64 -1.88 -11.26 -6.26
CA LEU A 64 -3.07 -11.93 -5.74
C LEU A 64 -4.09 -12.21 -6.84
N GLU A 65 -4.32 -11.27 -7.74
CA GLU A 65 -5.22 -11.46 -8.88
C GLU A 65 -4.73 -12.57 -9.80
N ALA A 66 -3.42 -12.64 -10.05
CA ALA A 66 -2.84 -13.69 -10.86
C ALA A 66 -3.07 -15.06 -10.25
N ARG A 67 -2.91 -15.19 -8.93
CA ARG A 67 -3.19 -16.43 -8.21
C ARG A 67 -4.66 -16.85 -8.32
N LEU A 68 -5.56 -15.88 -8.17
CA LEU A 68 -6.99 -16.16 -8.29
C LEU A 68 -7.36 -16.60 -9.70
N ARG A 69 -6.79 -16.01 -10.72
CA ARG A 69 -7.01 -16.41 -12.11
C ARG A 69 -6.51 -17.82 -12.38
N GLU A 70 -5.34 -18.15 -11.86
CA GLU A 70 -4.79 -19.50 -11.99
C GLU A 70 -5.72 -20.53 -11.33
N SER A 71 -6.23 -20.23 -10.15
CA SER A 71 -7.19 -21.11 -9.47
C SER A 71 -8.43 -21.31 -10.30
N VAL A 72 -8.99 -20.26 -10.87
CA VAL A 72 -10.21 -20.33 -11.70
C VAL A 72 -9.93 -21.10 -12.99
N ALA A 73 -8.78 -20.88 -13.62
CA ALA A 73 -8.43 -21.55 -14.87
C ALA A 73 -8.25 -23.07 -14.70
N GLN A 74 -7.94 -23.53 -13.49
CA GLN A 74 -7.77 -24.94 -13.19
C GLN A 74 -9.09 -25.64 -12.83
N ALA A 75 -10.10 -24.89 -12.55
CA ALA A 75 -11.41 -25.43 -12.29
C ALA A 75 -12.16 -25.73 -13.60
#